data_42e277c64d983d47e06e1e9bf9066c10
#
_entry.id   42e277c64d983d47e06e1e9bf9066c10
#
_cell.length_a   1.000
_cell.length_b   1.000
_cell.length_c   1.000
_cell.angle_alpha   90.00
_cell.angle_beta   90.00
_cell.angle_gamma   90.00
#
_symmetry.space_group_name_H-M   'P 1'
#
loop_
_entity.id
_entity.type
_entity.pdbx_description
1 polymer ?
#
loop_
_entity_poly.entity_id
_entity_poly.type
_entity_poly.pdbx_seq_one_letter_code
_entity_poly.pdbx_strand_id
1 'polypeptide(L)'
;MATTIDELVSRRFTSDLERPENAGKTVYDLFDWSKRDVLLTDYKTGKTLCEMHDLEFPVSYSQNAVDIIASKYFRRAGVPGTEHEVSLRQVAHRMVDFWVAALIEEGMIEEGEQSQILYDELVYLILDQRFAPNSPQWFNTGLKRS
;
A
#
# COMPACT_ATOMS: atom_id res chain seq x y z
N MET A 1 34.94 8.29 -14.32
CA MET A 1 34.72 7.80 -12.96
C MET A 1 33.28 8.07 -12.56
N ALA A 2 32.58 7.05 -12.25
CA ALA A 2 31.18 7.20 -11.85
C ALA A 2 31.13 7.85 -10.46
N THR A 3 30.39 8.95 -10.34
CA THR A 3 30.10 9.54 -9.04
C THR A 3 29.13 8.62 -8.33
N THR A 4 29.56 8.04 -7.23
CA THR A 4 28.65 7.27 -6.40
C THR A 4 27.65 8.22 -5.77
N ILE A 5 26.40 8.09 -6.10
CA ILE A 5 25.34 8.83 -5.41
C ILE A 5 25.06 8.06 -4.14
N ASP A 6 25.62 8.52 -3.02
CA ASP A 6 25.46 7.87 -1.72
C ASP A 6 24.05 8.01 -1.19
N GLU A 7 23.32 9.04 -1.62
CA GLU A 7 21.96 9.30 -1.20
C GLU A 7 21.11 9.69 -2.40
N LEU A 8 20.40 8.71 -2.98
CA LEU A 8 19.47 8.93 -4.07
C LEU A 8 18.12 9.42 -3.54
N VAL A 9 17.73 8.92 -2.37
CA VAL A 9 16.44 9.22 -1.73
C VAL A 9 16.69 9.51 -0.26
N SER A 10 16.01 10.52 0.27
CA SER A 10 16.05 10.82 1.70
C SER A 10 14.66 10.66 2.32
N ARG A 11 14.61 10.43 3.64
CA ARG A 11 13.36 10.36 4.37
C ARG A 11 12.78 11.75 4.55
N ARG A 12 11.69 12.02 3.86
CA ARG A 12 10.95 13.27 4.00
C ARG A 12 9.70 13.08 4.86
N PHE A 13 8.86 12.14 4.48
CA PHE A 13 7.62 11.86 5.21
C PHE A 13 7.80 10.80 6.28
N THR A 14 8.82 9.98 6.16
CA THR A 14 9.08 8.86 7.07
C THR A 14 10.29 9.11 7.98
N SER A 15 10.68 10.37 8.16
CA SER A 15 11.82 10.73 9.02
C SER A 15 11.65 10.27 10.48
N ASP A 16 10.42 10.14 10.95
CA ASP A 16 10.13 9.65 12.30
C ASP A 16 10.64 8.23 12.52
N LEU A 17 10.80 7.44 11.48
CA LEU A 17 11.34 6.07 11.60
C LEU A 17 12.81 6.05 12.01
N GLU A 18 13.53 7.16 11.85
CA GLU A 18 14.93 7.26 12.27
C GLU A 18 15.09 7.60 13.74
N ARG A 19 14.01 7.97 14.44
CA ARG A 19 14.06 8.29 15.85
C ARG A 19 14.29 7.03 16.69
N PRO A 20 15.15 7.12 17.75
CA PRO A 20 15.43 5.94 18.57
C PRO A 20 14.19 5.29 19.20
N GLU A 21 13.20 6.10 19.61
CA GLU A 21 11.94 5.60 20.18
C GLU A 21 11.11 4.79 19.18
N ASN A 22 11.39 4.92 17.89
CA ASN A 22 10.68 4.20 16.83
C ASN A 22 11.47 3.00 16.29
N ALA A 23 12.56 2.62 16.95
CA ALA A 23 13.35 1.46 16.53
C ALA A 23 12.47 0.21 16.45
N GLY A 24 12.56 -0.50 15.32
CA GLY A 24 11.74 -1.68 15.06
C GLY A 24 10.38 -1.42 14.45
N LYS A 25 9.97 -0.16 14.34
CA LYS A 25 8.70 0.19 13.69
C LYS A 25 8.85 0.27 12.18
N THR A 26 7.74 0.06 11.49
CA THR A 26 7.67 0.17 10.03
C THR A 26 6.88 1.41 9.63
N VAL A 27 6.88 1.75 8.35
CA VAL A 27 6.10 2.86 7.81
C VAL A 27 4.61 2.73 8.15
N TYR A 28 4.09 1.51 8.23
CA TYR A 28 2.69 1.25 8.58
C TYR A 28 2.36 1.69 10.00
N ASP A 29 3.34 1.68 10.90
CA ASP A 29 3.16 2.10 12.29
C ASP A 29 3.07 3.62 12.44
N LEU A 30 3.33 4.38 11.39
CA LEU A 30 3.15 5.83 11.37
C LEU A 30 1.68 6.24 11.20
N PHE A 31 0.80 5.29 10.99
CA PHE A 31 -0.64 5.52 10.81
C PHE A 31 -1.43 4.83 11.91
N ASP A 32 -2.56 5.43 12.27
CA ASP A 32 -3.54 4.79 13.15
C ASP A 32 -4.52 4.00 12.29
N TRP A 33 -4.68 2.73 12.61
CA TRP A 33 -5.50 1.80 11.82
C TRP A 33 -6.83 1.53 12.47
N SER A 34 -7.85 1.33 11.64
CA SER A 34 -9.20 1.01 12.08
C SER A 34 -9.74 -0.20 11.32
N LYS A 35 -10.68 -0.89 11.93
CA LYS A 35 -11.44 -1.95 11.26
C LYS A 35 -12.66 -1.32 10.61
N ARG A 36 -12.89 -1.63 9.35
CA ARG A 36 -13.95 -1.04 8.57
C ARG A 36 -14.75 -2.12 7.85
N ASP A 37 -16.04 -1.88 7.70
CA ASP A 37 -16.91 -2.76 6.94
C ASP A 37 -17.35 -2.07 5.66
N VAL A 38 -17.60 -2.86 4.62
CA VAL A 38 -18.15 -2.39 3.35
C VAL A 38 -19.39 -3.19 3.04
N LEU A 39 -20.49 -2.51 2.79
CA LEU A 39 -21.73 -3.12 2.32
C LEU A 39 -22.30 -2.25 1.21
N LEU A 40 -22.25 -2.77 -0.01
CA LEU A 40 -22.80 -2.10 -1.18
C LEU A 40 -23.98 -2.92 -1.70
N THR A 41 -25.11 -2.26 -1.88
CA THR A 41 -26.32 -2.91 -2.39
C THR A 41 -26.82 -2.18 -3.62
N ASP A 42 -27.47 -2.95 -4.52
CA ASP A 42 -28.18 -2.36 -5.65
C ASP A 42 -29.47 -1.75 -5.13
N TYR A 43 -29.62 -0.43 -5.23
CA TYR A 43 -30.78 0.28 -4.71
C TYR A 43 -32.08 -0.10 -5.46
N LYS A 44 -31.99 -0.62 -6.66
CA LYS A 44 -33.18 -1.02 -7.46
C LYS A 44 -33.70 -2.38 -7.06
N THR A 45 -32.80 -3.33 -6.75
CA THR A 45 -33.16 -4.73 -6.49
C THR A 45 -32.96 -5.12 -5.04
N GLY A 46 -32.23 -4.31 -4.25
CA GLY A 46 -31.84 -4.65 -2.88
C GLY A 46 -30.77 -5.73 -2.80
N LYS A 47 -30.23 -6.19 -3.94
CA LYS A 47 -29.24 -7.26 -3.97
C LYS A 47 -27.89 -6.74 -3.48
N THR A 48 -27.22 -7.53 -2.66
CA THR A 48 -25.86 -7.22 -2.19
C THR A 48 -24.87 -7.35 -3.33
N LEU A 49 -24.17 -6.25 -3.62
CA LEU A 49 -23.13 -6.19 -4.63
C LEU A 49 -21.74 -6.49 -4.06
N CYS A 50 -21.49 -6.04 -2.83
CA CYS A 50 -20.23 -6.25 -2.15
C CYS A 50 -20.46 -6.21 -0.64
N GLU A 51 -19.94 -7.18 0.07
CA GLU A 51 -19.98 -7.22 1.53
C GLU A 51 -18.63 -7.72 2.03
N MET A 52 -17.94 -6.88 2.81
CA MET A 52 -16.64 -7.18 3.38
C MET A 52 -16.60 -6.64 4.81
N HIS A 53 -15.95 -7.38 5.70
CA HIS A 53 -15.90 -7.03 7.13
C HIS A 53 -14.49 -7.00 7.66
N ASP A 54 -14.28 -6.20 8.69
CA ASP A 54 -13.02 -6.10 9.44
C ASP A 54 -11.81 -5.77 8.56
N LEU A 55 -12.02 -4.93 7.55
CA LEU A 55 -10.95 -4.45 6.69
C LEU A 55 -10.10 -3.40 7.41
N GLU A 56 -8.80 -3.45 7.23
CA GLU A 56 -7.90 -2.47 7.83
C GLU A 56 -7.66 -1.27 6.92
N PHE A 57 -7.97 -0.09 7.43
CA PHE A 57 -7.68 1.19 6.78
C PHE A 57 -7.20 2.20 7.81
N PRO A 58 -6.36 3.18 7.41
CA PRO A 58 -6.06 4.29 8.32
C PRO A 58 -7.35 4.99 8.77
N VAL A 59 -7.39 5.44 10.02
CA VAL A 59 -8.59 6.07 10.60
C VAL A 59 -9.01 7.32 9.84
N SER A 60 -8.08 7.98 9.15
CA SER A 60 -8.35 9.20 8.39
C SER A 60 -9.19 8.97 7.12
N TYR A 61 -9.33 7.72 6.67
CA TYR A 61 -10.07 7.44 5.44
C TYR A 61 -11.56 7.59 5.67
N SER A 62 -12.23 8.31 4.76
CA SER A 62 -13.69 8.38 4.77
C SER A 62 -14.30 7.03 4.43
N GLN A 63 -15.54 6.80 4.88
CA GLN A 63 -16.22 5.55 4.52
C GLN A 63 -16.40 5.44 3.00
N ASN A 64 -16.62 6.55 2.32
CA ASN A 64 -16.72 6.55 0.86
C ASN A 64 -15.42 6.07 0.19
N ALA A 65 -14.27 6.54 0.68
CA ALA A 65 -12.97 6.09 0.18
C ALA A 65 -12.75 4.60 0.44
N VAL A 66 -13.10 4.12 1.64
CA VAL A 66 -13.02 2.70 2.00
C VAL A 66 -13.88 1.86 1.07
N ASP A 67 -15.12 2.27 0.84
CA ASP A 67 -16.05 1.55 -0.05
C ASP A 67 -15.50 1.42 -1.46
N ILE A 68 -14.97 2.51 -2.00
CA ILE A 68 -14.43 2.52 -3.36
C ILE A 68 -13.19 1.63 -3.47
N ILE A 69 -12.24 1.79 -2.56
CA ILE A 69 -10.99 1.06 -2.62
C ILE A 69 -11.22 -0.44 -2.42
N ALA A 70 -11.99 -0.80 -1.41
CA ALA A 70 -12.24 -2.21 -1.10
C ALA A 70 -13.04 -2.90 -2.21
N SER A 71 -14.10 -2.26 -2.71
CA SER A 71 -14.95 -2.88 -3.71
C SER A 71 -14.30 -2.96 -5.09
N LYS A 72 -13.44 -2.00 -5.45
CA LYS A 72 -12.86 -1.92 -6.80
C LYS A 72 -11.43 -2.46 -6.86
N TYR A 73 -10.64 -2.29 -5.80
CA TYR A 73 -9.19 -2.50 -5.89
C TYR A 73 -8.65 -3.63 -5.02
N PHE A 74 -9.36 -4.04 -3.97
CA PHE A 74 -8.93 -5.18 -3.18
C PHE A 74 -9.09 -6.46 -3.99
N ARG A 75 -8.06 -7.31 -3.94
CA ARG A 75 -8.14 -8.62 -4.56
C ARG A 75 -9.08 -9.51 -3.77
N ARG A 76 -9.94 -10.21 -4.49
CA ARG A 76 -10.97 -11.06 -3.89
C ARG A 76 -10.64 -12.55 -3.90
N ALA A 77 -9.52 -12.92 -4.53
CA ALA A 77 -9.09 -14.31 -4.60
C ALA A 77 -7.59 -14.43 -4.85
N GLY A 78 -7.02 -15.55 -4.50
CA GLY A 78 -5.63 -15.88 -4.82
C GLY A 78 -4.59 -15.19 -3.93
N VAL A 79 -5.00 -14.66 -2.77
CA VAL A 79 -4.08 -14.03 -1.81
C VAL A 79 -3.68 -15.06 -0.76
N PRO A 80 -2.37 -15.32 -0.59
CA PRO A 80 -1.92 -16.29 0.41
C PRO A 80 -2.39 -15.95 1.83
N GLY A 81 -2.89 -16.95 2.54
CA GLY A 81 -3.30 -16.84 3.94
C GLY A 81 -4.71 -16.33 4.19
N THR A 82 -5.20 -15.41 3.36
CA THR A 82 -6.52 -14.81 3.53
C THR A 82 -7.44 -15.02 2.34
N GLU A 83 -6.90 -15.50 1.23
CA GLU A 83 -7.55 -15.68 -0.07
C GLU A 83 -7.97 -14.37 -0.75
N HIS A 84 -8.38 -13.35 0.00
CA HIS A 84 -8.66 -12.01 -0.49
C HIS A 84 -7.90 -10.98 0.34
N GLU A 85 -7.71 -9.80 -0.21
CA GLU A 85 -7.07 -8.72 0.55
C GLU A 85 -8.03 -8.21 1.62
N VAL A 86 -7.48 -7.96 2.82
CA VAL A 86 -8.24 -7.52 3.99
C VAL A 86 -7.68 -6.23 4.59
N SER A 87 -6.61 -5.70 4.03
CA SER A 87 -5.94 -4.52 4.55
C SER A 87 -5.34 -3.68 3.45
N LEU A 88 -5.42 -2.36 3.61
CA LEU A 88 -4.73 -1.45 2.70
C LEU A 88 -3.21 -1.66 2.75
N ARG A 89 -2.69 -2.22 3.86
CA ARG A 89 -1.26 -2.61 3.94
C ARG A 89 -0.88 -3.57 2.82
N GLN A 90 -1.73 -4.55 2.54
CA GLN A 90 -1.48 -5.54 1.49
C GLN A 90 -1.44 -4.89 0.11
N VAL A 91 -2.38 -3.98 -0.15
CA VAL A 91 -2.44 -3.28 -1.43
C VAL A 91 -1.22 -2.38 -1.63
N ALA A 92 -0.88 -1.58 -0.62
CA ALA A 92 0.28 -0.70 -0.69
C ALA A 92 1.57 -1.50 -0.86
N HIS A 93 1.73 -2.58 -0.11
CA HIS A 93 2.91 -3.43 -0.22
C HIS A 93 3.01 -4.06 -1.61
N ARG A 94 1.92 -4.60 -2.12
CA ARG A 94 1.88 -5.24 -3.44
C ARG A 94 2.38 -4.30 -4.53
N MET A 95 1.91 -3.06 -4.53
CA MET A 95 2.30 -2.07 -5.53
C MET A 95 3.74 -1.58 -5.34
N VAL A 96 4.07 -1.16 -4.13
CA VAL A 96 5.37 -0.52 -3.85
C VAL A 96 6.50 -1.54 -3.92
N ASP A 97 6.30 -2.74 -3.39
CA ASP A 97 7.31 -3.79 -3.49
C ASP A 97 7.64 -4.12 -4.94
N PHE A 98 6.63 -4.19 -5.79
CA PHE A 98 6.82 -4.41 -7.22
C PHE A 98 7.66 -3.29 -7.86
N TRP A 99 7.34 -2.03 -7.56
CA TRP A 99 8.07 -0.89 -8.14
C TRP A 99 9.52 -0.85 -7.67
N VAL A 100 9.74 -1.06 -6.38
CA VAL A 100 11.10 -1.04 -5.80
C VAL A 100 11.92 -2.21 -6.35
N ALA A 101 11.34 -3.40 -6.42
CA ALA A 101 12.01 -4.57 -6.98
C ALA A 101 12.39 -4.34 -8.45
N ALA A 102 11.52 -3.70 -9.23
CA ALA A 102 11.81 -3.36 -10.63
C ALA A 102 12.99 -2.40 -10.74
N LEU A 103 13.06 -1.41 -9.87
CA LEU A 103 14.18 -0.45 -9.87
C LEU A 103 15.50 -1.11 -9.47
N ILE A 104 15.47 -2.05 -8.54
CA ILE A 104 16.64 -2.84 -8.16
C ILE A 104 17.09 -3.70 -9.35
N GLU A 105 16.16 -4.38 -9.99
CA GLU A 105 16.45 -5.24 -11.15
C GLU A 105 17.05 -4.48 -12.32
N GLU A 106 16.56 -3.25 -12.56
CA GLU A 106 17.09 -2.37 -13.60
C GLU A 106 18.41 -1.67 -13.20
N GLY A 107 18.91 -1.90 -12.00
CA GLY A 107 20.16 -1.30 -11.53
C GLY A 107 20.06 0.17 -11.19
N MET A 108 18.85 0.72 -11.05
CA MET A 108 18.66 2.13 -10.73
C MET A 108 18.84 2.44 -9.25
N ILE A 109 18.64 1.45 -8.39
CA ILE A 109 18.84 1.59 -6.95
C ILE A 109 19.38 0.26 -6.43
N GLU A 110 20.26 0.33 -5.43
CA GLU A 110 20.79 -0.87 -4.78
C GLU A 110 19.83 -1.37 -3.70
N GLU A 111 19.75 -2.68 -3.56
CA GLU A 111 19.03 -3.28 -2.45
C GLU A 111 19.74 -2.95 -1.14
N GLY A 112 19.01 -2.44 -0.16
CA GLY A 112 19.55 -2.06 1.14
C GLY A 112 18.86 -0.83 1.70
N GLU A 113 19.64 0.06 2.32
CA GLU A 113 19.10 1.24 2.99
C GLU A 113 18.31 2.16 2.04
N GLN A 114 18.85 2.44 0.85
CA GLN A 114 18.20 3.34 -0.10
C GLN A 114 16.90 2.75 -0.65
N SER A 115 16.87 1.46 -0.94
CA SER A 115 15.63 0.82 -1.40
C SER A 115 14.58 0.79 -0.30
N GLN A 116 14.99 0.61 0.96
CA GLN A 116 14.06 0.64 2.09
C GLN A 116 13.48 2.04 2.28
N ILE A 117 14.30 3.07 2.16
CA ILE A 117 13.83 4.47 2.26
C ILE A 117 12.83 4.76 1.15
N LEU A 118 13.13 4.35 -0.07
CA LEU A 118 12.21 4.54 -1.20
C LEU A 118 10.89 3.81 -0.97
N TYR A 119 10.96 2.56 -0.51
CA TYR A 119 9.76 1.78 -0.17
C TYR A 119 8.91 2.52 0.86
N ASP A 120 9.51 2.95 1.96
CA ASP A 120 8.80 3.62 3.04
C ASP A 120 8.15 4.93 2.57
N GLU A 121 8.87 5.74 1.80
CA GLU A 121 8.33 7.00 1.29
C GLU A 121 7.16 6.79 0.34
N LEU A 122 7.26 5.80 -0.57
CA LEU A 122 6.17 5.51 -1.51
C LEU A 122 4.95 4.95 -0.80
N VAL A 123 5.14 4.06 0.17
CA VAL A 123 4.02 3.54 0.98
C VAL A 123 3.33 4.68 1.72
N TYR A 124 4.11 5.57 2.34
CA TYR A 124 3.54 6.72 3.04
C TYR A 124 2.67 7.58 2.12
N LEU A 125 3.14 7.87 0.93
CA LEU A 125 2.41 8.69 -0.04
C LEU A 125 1.08 8.05 -0.43
N ILE A 126 1.05 6.74 -0.58
CA ILE A 126 -0.20 6.02 -0.88
C ILE A 126 -1.15 6.04 0.31
N LEU A 127 -0.65 5.69 1.50
CA LEU A 127 -1.49 5.59 2.71
C LEU A 127 -2.02 6.95 3.15
N ASP A 128 -1.27 8.03 2.93
CA ASP A 128 -1.68 9.39 3.27
C ASP A 128 -2.50 10.05 2.16
N GLN A 129 -2.84 9.30 1.12
CA GLN A 129 -3.63 9.75 -0.02
C GLN A 129 -3.02 10.91 -0.82
N ARG A 130 -1.69 11.06 -0.75
CA ARG A 130 -0.95 12.08 -1.50
C ARG A 130 -0.65 11.67 -2.93
N PHE A 131 -0.69 10.38 -3.20
CA PHE A 131 -0.41 9.80 -4.49
C PHE A 131 -1.40 8.68 -4.76
N ALA A 132 -2.01 8.69 -5.94
CA ALA A 132 -2.96 7.66 -6.33
C ALA A 132 -2.58 7.10 -7.69
N PRO A 133 -2.13 5.84 -7.78
CA PRO A 133 -1.91 5.18 -9.05
C PRO A 133 -3.21 5.08 -9.86
N ASN A 134 -3.10 4.95 -11.17
CA ASN A 134 -4.28 4.73 -11.99
C ASN A 134 -4.88 3.34 -11.74
N SER A 135 -6.14 3.14 -12.12
CA SER A 135 -6.87 1.91 -11.83
C SER A 135 -6.16 0.61 -12.24
N PRO A 136 -5.54 0.50 -13.44
CA PRO A 136 -4.83 -0.72 -13.79
C PRO A 136 -3.70 -1.09 -12.85
N GLN A 137 -3.01 -0.11 -12.25
CA GLN A 137 -1.96 -0.39 -11.27
C GLN A 137 -2.52 -0.93 -9.97
N TRP A 138 -3.65 -0.37 -9.49
CA TRP A 138 -4.33 -0.89 -8.31
C TRP A 138 -4.72 -2.36 -8.48
N PHE A 139 -5.18 -2.74 -9.67
CA PHE A 139 -5.63 -4.10 -9.94
C PHE A 139 -4.50 -5.09 -10.17
N ASN A 140 -3.48 -4.69 -10.94
CA ASN A 140 -2.57 -5.63 -11.58
C ASN A 140 -1.14 -5.61 -11.05
N THR A 141 -0.70 -4.49 -10.44
CA THR A 141 0.68 -4.34 -10.01
C THR A 141 1.02 -5.31 -8.87
N GLY A 142 2.15 -5.97 -9.01
CA GLY A 142 2.64 -6.88 -7.98
C GLY A 142 1.97 -8.25 -7.97
N LEU A 143 1.22 -8.59 -9.01
CA LEU A 143 0.64 -9.92 -9.16
C LEU A 143 1.66 -10.90 -9.69
N LYS A 144 1.71 -12.08 -9.10
CA LYS A 144 2.49 -13.16 -9.68
C LYS A 144 1.81 -13.60 -10.96
N ARG A 145 2.59 -13.66 -12.03
CA ARG A 145 2.09 -14.29 -13.25
C ARG A 145 2.04 -15.80 -13.02
N SER A 146 0.92 -16.34 -13.23
CA SER A 146 0.73 -17.78 -13.22
C SER A 146 1.38 -18.40 -14.48
#